data_796e5fa6b3a81930581bd25f9041ab44
#
_entry.id   796e5fa6b3a81930581bd25f9041ab44
#
_cell.length_a   1.000
_cell.length_b   1.000
_cell.length_c   1.000
_cell.angle_alpha   90.00
_cell.angle_beta   90.00
_cell.angle_gamma   90.00
#
_symmetry.space_group_name_H-M   'P 1'
#
loop_
_entity.id
_entity.type
_entity.pdbx_description
1 polymer ?
#
loop_
_entity_poly.entity_id
_entity_poly.type
_entity_poly.pdbx_seq_one_letter_code
_entity_poly.pdbx_strand_id
1 'polypeptide(L)'
;MGALLFDTSIYITALRTGAEGNLNLRQLAAGSPVWLSSVVLEELYAGVNPRDTRVVERLERDFTKAKRVIVPSLNDWALTGKVLARFSSEYDYEEIGKARLTNDALLAMSAGRQGITIVTANQRDFARLAKLRPFSWQLPTGSAD
;
A
#
# COMPACT_ATOMS: atom_id res chain seq x y z
N MET A 1 -11.47 -4.52 15.45
CA MET A 1 -10.44 -3.73 14.75
C MET A 1 -10.46 -4.03 13.27
N GLY A 2 -10.38 -3.01 12.47
CA GLY A 2 -10.38 -3.18 11.03
C GLY A 2 -9.08 -3.76 10.50
N ALA A 3 -9.14 -4.32 9.32
CA ALA A 3 -7.96 -4.86 8.66
C ALA A 3 -7.07 -3.73 8.12
N LEU A 4 -5.76 -3.97 8.10
CA LEU A 4 -4.76 -3.03 7.63
C LEU A 4 -4.06 -3.58 6.39
N LEU A 5 -3.53 -2.68 5.58
CA LEU A 5 -2.69 -3.00 4.45
C LEU A 5 -1.53 -2.00 4.45
N PHE A 6 -0.31 -2.51 4.49
CA PHE A 6 0.87 -1.64 4.46
C PHE A 6 1.28 -1.38 3.02
N ASP A 7 1.52 -0.11 2.68
CA ASP A 7 2.02 0.21 1.37
C ASP A 7 3.53 -0.10 1.29
N THR A 8 4.08 -0.03 0.10
CA THR A 8 5.47 -0.39 -0.18
C THR A 8 6.46 0.37 0.70
N SER A 9 6.21 1.66 0.95
CA SER A 9 7.12 2.49 1.75
C SER A 9 7.33 1.94 3.16
N ILE A 10 6.28 1.36 3.74
CA ILE A 10 6.35 0.79 5.09
C ILE A 10 7.26 -0.43 5.11
N TYR A 11 7.10 -1.32 4.10
CA TYR A 11 7.95 -2.52 3.99
C TYR A 11 9.41 -2.17 3.71
N ILE A 12 9.66 -1.21 2.82
CA ILE A 12 11.02 -0.79 2.48
C ILE A 12 11.73 -0.25 3.72
N THR A 13 11.05 0.58 4.50
CA THR A 13 11.61 1.09 5.75
C THR A 13 11.93 -0.04 6.72
N ALA A 14 11.02 -1.01 6.85
CA ALA A 14 11.22 -2.16 7.73
C ALA A 14 12.43 -3.00 7.29
N LEU A 15 12.59 -3.22 5.99
CA LEU A 15 13.72 -3.98 5.46
C LEU A 15 15.06 -3.31 5.76
N ARG A 16 15.09 -1.98 5.75
CA ARG A 16 16.31 -1.23 6.06
C ARG A 16 16.72 -1.34 7.52
N THR A 17 15.79 -1.58 8.41
CA THR A 17 16.05 -1.63 9.85
C THR A 17 16.13 -3.05 10.41
N GLY A 18 15.93 -4.06 9.59
CA GLY A 18 16.09 -5.47 9.98
C GLY A 18 15.14 -5.90 11.10
N ALA A 19 15.69 -6.44 12.19
CA ALA A 19 14.87 -6.93 13.30
C ALA A 19 14.03 -5.84 13.94
N GLU A 20 14.58 -4.64 14.04
CA GLU A 20 13.84 -3.48 14.54
C GLU A 20 12.66 -3.15 13.63
N GLY A 21 12.84 -3.27 12.32
CA GLY A 21 11.76 -3.07 11.36
C GLY A 21 10.63 -4.07 11.54
N ASN A 22 10.96 -5.33 11.80
CA ASN A 22 9.95 -6.36 12.06
C ASN A 22 9.14 -6.04 13.31
N LEU A 23 9.80 -5.58 14.36
CA LEU A 23 9.11 -5.17 15.58
C LEU A 23 8.17 -4.00 15.31
N ASN A 24 8.63 -3.03 14.53
CA ASN A 24 7.81 -1.87 14.17
C ASN A 24 6.57 -2.28 13.38
N LEU A 25 6.69 -3.24 12.46
CA LEU A 25 5.53 -3.74 11.71
C LEU A 25 4.50 -4.38 12.64
N ARG A 26 4.95 -5.16 13.62
CA ARG A 26 4.06 -5.76 14.61
C ARG A 26 3.35 -4.70 15.44
N GLN A 27 4.05 -3.67 15.83
CA GLN A 27 3.48 -2.56 16.59
C GLN A 27 2.44 -1.79 15.77
N LEU A 28 2.74 -1.56 14.49
CA LEU A 28 1.79 -0.90 13.60
C LEU A 28 0.51 -1.72 13.42
N ALA A 29 0.65 -3.03 13.35
CA ALA A 29 -0.51 -3.91 13.21
C ALA A 29 -1.37 -3.93 14.47
N ALA A 30 -0.75 -3.88 15.65
CA ALA A 30 -1.42 -3.79 16.95
C ALA A 30 -2.60 -4.75 17.10
N GLY A 31 -2.44 -6.00 16.64
CA GLY A 31 -3.48 -7.01 16.72
C GLY A 31 -4.50 -7.00 15.59
N SER A 32 -4.43 -6.06 14.68
CA SER A 32 -5.31 -6.04 13.50
C SER A 32 -4.84 -7.04 12.46
N PRO A 33 -5.76 -7.67 11.71
CA PRO A 33 -5.36 -8.49 10.58
C PRO A 33 -4.69 -7.63 9.52
N VAL A 34 -3.60 -8.14 8.95
CA VAL A 34 -2.85 -7.44 7.90
C VAL A 34 -3.00 -8.19 6.59
N TRP A 35 -3.22 -7.45 5.52
CA TRP A 35 -3.33 -7.96 4.16
C TRP A 35 -2.17 -7.48 3.31
N LEU A 36 -1.79 -8.28 2.33
CA LEU A 36 -0.77 -7.90 1.35
C LEU A 36 -1.47 -7.63 0.02
N SER A 37 -1.10 -6.55 -0.64
CA SER A 37 -1.59 -6.27 -1.99
C SER A 37 -0.61 -6.81 -3.03
N SER A 38 -1.12 -7.38 -4.12
CA SER A 38 -0.30 -7.79 -5.25
C SER A 38 0.43 -6.58 -5.88
N VAL A 39 -0.15 -5.39 -5.77
CA VAL A 39 0.50 -4.15 -6.23
C VAL A 39 1.78 -3.88 -5.43
N VAL A 40 1.68 -4.01 -4.11
CA VAL A 40 2.83 -3.84 -3.22
C VAL A 40 3.87 -4.92 -3.47
N LEU A 41 3.43 -6.15 -3.69
CA LEU A 41 4.34 -7.27 -3.95
C LEU A 41 5.17 -7.03 -5.21
N GLU A 42 4.55 -6.55 -6.27
CA GLU A 42 5.25 -6.21 -7.51
C GLU A 42 6.32 -5.15 -7.26
N GLU A 43 5.97 -4.10 -6.54
CA GLU A 43 6.91 -3.02 -6.22
C GLU A 43 8.07 -3.50 -5.34
N LEU A 44 7.78 -4.38 -4.40
CA LEU A 44 8.82 -4.94 -3.54
C LEU A 44 9.83 -5.75 -4.36
N TYR A 45 9.35 -6.65 -5.20
CA TYR A 45 10.26 -7.43 -6.05
C TYR A 45 11.09 -6.56 -6.98
N ALA A 46 10.46 -5.52 -7.53
CA ALA A 46 11.15 -4.63 -8.47
C ALA A 46 12.19 -3.73 -7.80
N GLY A 47 11.95 -3.37 -6.55
CA GLY A 47 12.74 -2.32 -5.89
C GLY A 47 13.65 -2.75 -4.75
N VAL A 48 13.54 -3.98 -4.25
CA VAL A 48 14.39 -4.37 -3.12
C VAL A 48 15.81 -4.71 -3.55
N ASN A 49 16.73 -4.58 -2.61
CA ASN A 49 18.09 -5.05 -2.78
C ASN A 49 18.07 -6.57 -3.02
N PRO A 50 18.88 -7.10 -3.94
CA PRO A 50 18.90 -8.55 -4.20
C PRO A 50 19.05 -9.42 -2.96
N ARG A 51 19.77 -8.96 -1.95
CA ARG A 51 19.93 -9.70 -0.70
C ARG A 51 18.62 -9.85 0.08
N ASP A 52 17.63 -8.99 -0.19
CA ASP A 52 16.34 -9.01 0.50
C ASP A 52 15.25 -9.77 -0.25
N THR A 53 15.57 -10.30 -1.42
CA THR A 53 14.59 -11.02 -2.26
C THR A 53 13.95 -12.19 -1.49
N ARG A 54 14.74 -12.93 -0.71
CA ARG A 54 14.21 -14.06 0.08
C ARG A 54 13.19 -13.62 1.13
N VAL A 55 13.38 -12.42 1.68
CA VAL A 55 12.43 -11.86 2.65
C VAL A 55 11.10 -11.60 1.98
N VAL A 56 11.13 -11.03 0.76
CA VAL A 56 9.92 -10.77 -0.01
C VAL A 56 9.23 -12.08 -0.41
N GLU A 57 9.99 -13.09 -0.81
CA GLU A 57 9.44 -14.41 -1.14
C GLU A 57 8.74 -15.04 0.06
N ARG A 58 9.31 -14.88 1.25
CA ARG A 58 8.69 -15.39 2.48
C ARG A 58 7.41 -14.63 2.78
N LEU A 59 7.44 -13.32 2.61
CA LEU A 59 6.26 -12.47 2.79
C LEU A 59 5.12 -12.94 1.88
N GLU A 60 5.41 -13.11 0.60
CA GLU A 60 4.43 -13.60 -0.37
C GLU A 60 3.85 -14.95 0.07
N ARG A 61 4.73 -15.89 0.43
CA ARG A 61 4.30 -17.22 0.84
C ARG A 61 3.40 -17.17 2.07
N ASP A 62 3.79 -16.41 3.08
CA ASP A 62 3.06 -16.34 4.34
C ASP A 62 1.66 -15.74 4.15
N PHE A 63 1.54 -14.67 3.39
CA PHE A 63 0.24 -14.05 3.11
C PHE A 63 -0.63 -14.91 2.20
N THR A 64 -0.02 -15.58 1.22
CA THR A 64 -0.75 -16.51 0.35
C THR A 64 -1.32 -17.66 1.17
N LYS A 65 -0.51 -18.22 2.07
CA LYS A 65 -0.93 -19.31 2.94
C LYS A 65 -2.05 -18.89 3.87
N ALA A 66 -1.97 -17.67 4.37
CA ALA A 66 -3.01 -17.12 5.25
C ALA A 66 -4.26 -16.68 4.49
N LYS A 67 -4.24 -16.72 3.15
CA LYS A 67 -5.34 -16.26 2.28
C LYS A 67 -5.65 -14.79 2.52
N ARG A 68 -4.61 -13.99 2.68
CA ARG A 68 -4.73 -12.54 2.92
C ARG A 68 -3.96 -11.74 1.88
N VAL A 69 -4.17 -12.08 0.61
CA VAL A 69 -3.62 -11.31 -0.52
C VAL A 69 -4.77 -10.68 -1.26
N ILE A 70 -4.68 -9.36 -1.49
CA ILE A 70 -5.64 -8.63 -2.31
C ILE A 70 -5.07 -8.50 -3.71
N VAL A 71 -5.90 -8.86 -4.70
CA VAL A 71 -5.58 -8.67 -6.11
C VAL A 71 -6.63 -7.72 -6.69
N PRO A 72 -6.22 -6.64 -7.36
CA PRO A 72 -7.20 -5.71 -7.94
C PRO A 72 -8.10 -6.39 -8.97
N SER A 73 -9.39 -6.06 -8.88
CA SER A 73 -10.38 -6.56 -9.84
C SER A 73 -10.40 -5.68 -11.08
N LEU A 74 -11.08 -6.13 -12.12
CA LEU A 74 -11.31 -5.32 -13.31
C LEU A 74 -11.94 -3.97 -12.93
N ASN A 75 -12.90 -3.99 -12.02
CA ASN A 75 -13.56 -2.76 -11.57
C ASN A 75 -12.57 -1.83 -10.85
N ASP A 76 -11.66 -2.38 -10.07
CA ASP A 76 -10.62 -1.57 -9.40
C ASP A 76 -9.73 -0.88 -10.43
N TRP A 77 -9.36 -1.57 -11.49
CA TRP A 77 -8.58 -1.00 -12.59
C TRP A 77 -9.34 0.13 -13.29
N ALA A 78 -10.63 -0.08 -13.58
CA ALA A 78 -11.45 0.92 -14.24
C ALA A 78 -11.61 2.16 -13.36
N LEU A 79 -11.89 1.97 -12.07
CA LEU A 79 -11.99 3.08 -11.11
C LEU A 79 -10.66 3.85 -11.00
N THR A 80 -9.56 3.12 -10.98
CA THR A 80 -8.23 3.74 -10.96
C THR A 80 -8.05 4.68 -12.14
N GLY A 81 -8.41 4.23 -13.34
CA GLY A 81 -8.31 5.08 -14.51
C GLY A 81 -9.17 6.35 -14.40
N LYS A 82 -10.39 6.20 -13.90
CA LYS A 82 -11.30 7.34 -13.71
C LYS A 82 -10.77 8.33 -12.67
N VAL A 83 -10.23 7.82 -11.57
CA VAL A 83 -9.66 8.66 -10.51
C VAL A 83 -8.41 9.39 -11.03
N LEU A 84 -7.56 8.71 -11.79
CA LEU A 84 -6.37 9.33 -12.36
C LEU A 84 -6.71 10.45 -13.35
N ALA A 85 -7.76 10.28 -14.13
CA ALA A 85 -8.22 11.33 -15.03
C ALA A 85 -8.64 12.57 -14.25
N ARG A 86 -9.36 12.39 -13.15
CA ARG A 86 -9.74 13.49 -12.27
C ARG A 86 -8.52 14.09 -11.56
N PHE A 87 -7.59 13.26 -11.13
CA PHE A 87 -6.37 13.73 -10.47
C PHE A 87 -5.57 14.63 -11.41
N SER A 88 -5.43 14.23 -12.66
CA SER A 88 -4.73 15.02 -13.67
C SER A 88 -5.40 16.39 -13.91
N SER A 89 -6.71 16.43 -13.81
CA SER A 89 -7.49 17.66 -13.98
C SER A 89 -7.41 18.59 -12.77
N GLU A 90 -7.41 18.02 -11.56
CA GLU A 90 -7.39 18.79 -10.30
C GLU A 90 -5.98 19.15 -9.85
N TYR A 91 -5.02 18.27 -10.09
CA TYR A 91 -3.64 18.42 -9.65
C TYR A 91 -2.72 18.09 -10.80
N ASP A 92 -1.80 18.97 -11.10
CA ASP A 92 -0.76 18.64 -12.07
C ASP A 92 0.19 17.62 -11.47
N TYR A 93 0.53 16.60 -12.23
CA TYR A 93 1.57 15.69 -11.81
C TYR A 93 2.55 15.45 -12.96
N GLU A 94 3.82 15.30 -12.59
CA GLU A 94 4.88 15.14 -13.57
C GLU A 94 4.86 13.74 -14.18
N GLU A 95 5.36 13.66 -15.40
CA GLU A 95 5.43 12.39 -16.14
C GLU A 95 6.12 11.29 -15.34
N ILE A 96 7.18 11.65 -14.65
CA ILE A 96 7.96 10.72 -13.84
C ILE A 96 7.16 10.09 -12.68
N GLY A 97 6.20 10.82 -12.14
CA GLY A 97 5.37 10.36 -11.04
C GLY A 97 4.19 9.48 -11.44
N LYS A 98 3.89 9.38 -12.73
CA LYS A 98 2.68 8.69 -13.18
C LYS A 98 2.59 7.23 -12.78
N ALA A 99 3.68 6.48 -12.94
CA ALA A 99 3.67 5.06 -12.63
C ALA A 99 3.43 4.81 -11.15
N ARG A 100 4.10 5.60 -10.30
CA ARG A 100 3.90 5.49 -8.84
C ARG A 100 2.49 5.89 -8.44
N LEU A 101 1.97 6.97 -9.02
CA LEU A 101 0.62 7.42 -8.72
C LEU A 101 -0.42 6.40 -9.17
N THR A 102 -0.20 5.74 -10.31
CA THR A 102 -1.09 4.68 -10.77
C THR A 102 -1.13 3.54 -9.76
N ASN A 103 0.01 3.12 -9.25
CA ASN A 103 0.07 2.05 -8.26
C ASN A 103 -0.61 2.47 -6.95
N ASP A 104 -0.39 3.70 -6.50
CA ASP A 104 -1.04 4.23 -5.29
C ASP A 104 -2.57 4.27 -5.45
N ALA A 105 -3.04 4.74 -6.61
CA ALA A 105 -4.47 4.79 -6.89
C ALA A 105 -5.08 3.39 -6.96
N LEU A 106 -4.39 2.46 -7.61
CA LEU A 106 -4.85 1.08 -7.72
C LEU A 106 -4.93 0.42 -6.34
N LEU A 107 -3.93 0.68 -5.49
CA LEU A 107 -3.92 0.21 -4.11
C LEU A 107 -5.11 0.79 -3.34
N ALA A 108 -5.34 2.09 -3.47
CA ALA A 108 -6.43 2.78 -2.79
C ALA A 108 -7.81 2.24 -3.22
N MET A 109 -8.00 2.05 -4.51
CA MET A 109 -9.29 1.56 -5.02
C MET A 109 -9.56 0.13 -4.59
N SER A 110 -8.56 -0.75 -4.65
CA SER A 110 -8.74 -2.15 -4.27
C SER A 110 -8.91 -2.32 -2.76
N ALA A 111 -8.13 -1.61 -1.95
CA ALA A 111 -8.29 -1.65 -0.50
C ALA A 111 -9.63 -1.05 -0.06
N GLY A 112 -10.01 0.06 -0.69
CA GLY A 112 -11.28 0.72 -0.40
C GLY A 112 -12.48 -0.19 -0.65
N ARG A 113 -12.44 -0.98 -1.73
CA ARG A 113 -13.49 -1.94 -2.04
C ARG A 113 -13.65 -2.98 -0.93
N GLN A 114 -12.57 -3.36 -0.29
CA GLN A 114 -12.56 -4.35 0.77
C GLN A 114 -12.74 -3.76 2.18
N GLY A 115 -12.83 -2.44 2.29
CA GLY A 115 -12.94 -1.80 3.60
C GLY A 115 -11.67 -1.89 4.43
N ILE A 116 -10.50 -2.00 3.79
CA ILE A 116 -9.21 -2.15 4.46
C ILE A 116 -8.53 -0.79 4.55
N THR A 117 -7.95 -0.48 5.70
CA THR A 117 -7.23 0.78 5.92
C THR A 117 -5.79 0.66 5.44
N ILE A 118 -5.35 1.59 4.61
CA ILE A 118 -3.97 1.64 4.12
C ILE A 118 -3.11 2.40 5.12
N VAL A 119 -1.97 1.82 5.49
CA VAL A 119 -0.93 2.51 6.27
C VAL A 119 0.17 2.91 5.29
N THR A 120 0.44 4.20 5.20
CA THR A 120 1.38 4.75 4.22
C THR A 120 2.12 5.95 4.80
N ALA A 121 3.36 6.14 4.36
CA ALA A 121 4.12 7.36 4.66
C ALA A 121 3.86 8.46 3.61
N ASN A 122 3.21 8.15 2.51
CA ASN A 122 2.97 9.07 1.41
C ASN A 122 1.67 9.87 1.64
N GLN A 123 1.73 10.78 2.59
CA GLN A 123 0.56 11.59 3.00
C GLN A 123 -0.01 12.41 1.84
N ARG A 124 0.87 13.04 1.07
CA ARG A 124 0.46 13.97 0.03
C ARG A 124 -0.47 13.33 -1.01
N ASP A 125 -0.02 12.24 -1.61
CA ASP A 125 -0.77 11.61 -2.69
C ASP A 125 -2.01 10.89 -2.19
N PHE A 126 -1.92 10.20 -1.07
CA PHE A 126 -3.08 9.50 -0.53
C PHE A 126 -4.16 10.45 -0.03
N ALA A 127 -3.79 11.59 0.54
CA ALA A 127 -4.77 12.61 0.91
C ALA A 127 -5.51 13.17 -0.31
N ARG A 128 -4.79 13.38 -1.41
CA ARG A 128 -5.38 13.88 -2.65
C ARG A 128 -6.29 12.85 -3.30
N LEU A 129 -5.85 11.59 -3.34
CA LEU A 129 -6.67 10.50 -3.87
C LEU A 129 -7.96 10.33 -3.07
N ALA A 130 -7.87 10.42 -1.75
CA ALA A 130 -9.03 10.27 -0.88
C ALA A 130 -10.07 11.37 -1.06
N LYS A 131 -9.67 12.55 -1.48
CA LYS A 131 -10.61 13.63 -1.81
C LYS A 131 -11.40 13.34 -3.08
N LEU A 132 -10.78 12.63 -4.02
CA LEU A 132 -11.44 12.29 -5.29
C LEU A 132 -12.37 11.10 -5.14
N ARG A 133 -11.99 10.13 -4.33
CA ARG A 133 -12.82 8.98 -4.01
C ARG A 133 -12.44 8.49 -2.61
N PRO A 134 -13.31 8.65 -1.62
CA PRO A 134 -12.97 8.33 -0.22
C PRO A 134 -12.58 6.88 0.00
N PHE A 135 -11.54 6.67 0.79
CA PHE A 135 -11.11 5.38 1.33
C PHE A 135 -10.41 5.65 2.65
N SER A 136 -10.14 4.60 3.42
CA SER A 136 -9.52 4.73 4.73
C SER A 136 -8.00 4.61 4.63
N TRP A 137 -7.28 5.56 5.19
CA TRP A 137 -5.81 5.54 5.23
C TRP A 137 -5.30 6.25 6.47
N GLN A 138 -4.08 5.92 6.86
CA GLN A 138 -3.44 6.54 8.02
C GLN A 138 -1.92 6.54 7.86
N LEU A 139 -1.27 7.43 8.58
CA LEU A 139 0.19 7.46 8.65
C LEU A 139 0.69 6.42 9.66
N PRO A 140 1.93 5.92 9.50
CA PRO A 140 2.45 4.90 10.40
C PRO A 140 2.62 5.37 11.84
N THR A 141 2.77 6.68 12.04
CA THR A 141 2.94 7.24 13.37
C THR A 141 1.69 7.95 13.87
N GLY A 142 0.62 7.89 13.10
CA GLY A 142 -0.58 8.65 13.40
C GLY A 142 -1.24 8.29 14.69
N SER A 143 -1.01 7.09 15.15
CA SER A 143 -1.54 6.65 16.42
C SER A 143 -0.92 7.36 17.60
N ALA A 144 0.14 8.00 17.40
CA ALA A 144 0.86 8.54 18.48
C ALA A 144 0.33 9.81 18.94
N ASP A 145 -0.46 10.18 18.49
CA ASP A 145 -0.74 11.28 19.00
C ASP A 145 -1.61 11.75 19.23
#